data_a312655f51bef21cbf89bb7d242f8d60
#
_entry.id   a312655f51bef21cbf89bb7d242f8d60
#
_cell.length_a   1.000
_cell.length_b   1.000
_cell.length_c   1.000
_cell.angle_alpha   90.00
_cell.angle_beta   90.00
_cell.angle_gamma   90.00
#
_symmetry.space_group_name_H-M   'P 1'
#
loop_
_entity.id
_entity.type
_entity.pdbx_description
1 polymer ?
#
loop_
_entity_poly.entity_id
_entity_poly.type
_entity_poly.pdbx_seq_one_letter_code
_entity_poly.pdbx_strand_id
1 'polypeptide(L)'
;MTIDATRKSAAAAQSNYSGQQPDLAKAIGWTLVSVLTFALTAWAGRECGKHMTAMNMVFYRNFISLIILLVAFWWLGISLKSLWTERPWMQWGRALVHFAGQWSWMTALLLIPLIELISLEFTFPLWVALLAPLLLGEQLTKPRVFAALMGFAGVIVIVLGPTVISGGKVAPSFSLGTAMALSCAVFFCFNMIGTRYLTRYDSALTILMFMVVNHSVMAFVLGYQTLKMPQGTLWLWVMMLGVCSLIAHFALAKALVYADTVVVAPLDFLRIPLMVALGVVVYNETLQPIVLVGTLLVLAGNGVNIWQERKRKVASSAPTKAGAV
;
A
#
# COMPACT_ATOMS: atom_id res chain seq x y z
N MET A 1 -8.73 -22.13 -28.78
CA MET A 1 -9.66 -21.13 -28.18
C MET A 1 -8.84 -19.92 -27.82
N THR A 2 -8.99 -18.89 -28.62
CA THR A 2 -8.00 -17.93 -29.05
C THR A 2 -7.73 -16.79 -28.01
N ILE A 3 -6.50 -16.28 -28.01
CA ILE A 3 -5.94 -15.08 -27.30
C ILE A 3 -6.91 -13.88 -27.38
N ASP A 4 -7.71 -13.79 -28.43
CA ASP A 4 -8.73 -12.75 -28.63
C ASP A 4 -9.92 -12.83 -27.64
N ALA A 5 -10.29 -14.03 -27.18
CA ALA A 5 -11.35 -14.20 -26.19
C ALA A 5 -10.92 -13.71 -24.80
N THR A 6 -9.64 -13.87 -24.45
CA THR A 6 -9.07 -13.41 -23.18
C THR A 6 -8.89 -11.89 -23.20
N ARG A 7 -8.48 -11.31 -24.34
CA ARG A 7 -8.44 -9.85 -24.54
C ARG A 7 -9.82 -9.21 -24.45
N LYS A 8 -10.83 -9.84 -25.08
CA LYS A 8 -12.23 -9.37 -24.98
C LYS A 8 -12.78 -9.49 -23.56
N SER A 9 -12.40 -10.53 -22.80
CA SER A 9 -12.80 -10.70 -21.40
C SER A 9 -12.12 -9.65 -20.49
N ALA A 10 -10.83 -9.38 -20.68
CA ALA A 10 -10.13 -8.34 -19.91
C ALA A 10 -10.62 -6.92 -20.28
N ALA A 11 -10.87 -6.65 -21.56
CA ALA A 11 -11.46 -5.40 -22.03
C ALA A 11 -12.93 -5.26 -21.58
N ALA A 12 -13.70 -6.35 -21.57
CA ALA A 12 -15.07 -6.36 -21.05
C ALA A 12 -15.09 -6.18 -19.51
N ALA A 13 -14.13 -6.77 -18.79
CA ALA A 13 -13.97 -6.50 -17.36
C ALA A 13 -13.60 -5.03 -17.10
N GLN A 14 -12.69 -4.45 -17.89
CA GLN A 14 -12.37 -3.01 -17.81
C GLN A 14 -13.53 -2.12 -18.24
N SER A 15 -14.30 -2.48 -19.27
CA SER A 15 -15.47 -1.71 -19.70
C SER A 15 -16.62 -1.78 -18.67
N ASN A 16 -16.78 -2.89 -17.97
CA ASN A 16 -17.70 -3.00 -16.84
C ASN A 16 -17.27 -2.13 -15.65
N TYR A 17 -15.96 -1.86 -15.48
CA TYR A 17 -15.45 -0.94 -14.47
C TYR A 17 -15.60 0.54 -14.86
N SER A 18 -15.49 0.86 -16.16
CA SER A 18 -15.64 2.24 -16.66
C SER A 18 -17.09 2.69 -16.84
N GLY A 19 -18.06 1.77 -16.74
CA GLY A 19 -19.49 2.07 -16.90
C GLY A 19 -20.28 2.25 -15.59
N GLN A 20 -19.67 2.00 -14.43
CA GLN A 20 -20.35 2.28 -13.16
C GLN A 20 -20.29 3.78 -12.84
N GLN A 21 -21.47 4.36 -12.62
CA GLN A 21 -21.53 5.75 -12.13
C GLN A 21 -20.77 5.88 -10.80
N PRO A 22 -20.04 6.98 -10.59
CA PRO A 22 -19.36 7.26 -9.34
C PRO A 22 -20.36 7.19 -8.18
N ASP A 23 -20.11 6.32 -7.22
CA ASP A 23 -20.93 6.18 -6.01
C ASP A 23 -20.05 6.52 -4.80
N LEU A 24 -20.14 7.80 -4.41
CA LEU A 24 -19.32 8.34 -3.33
C LEU A 24 -19.57 7.62 -1.99
N ALA A 25 -20.81 7.22 -1.70
CA ALA A 25 -21.13 6.53 -0.45
C ALA A 25 -20.46 5.15 -0.39
N LYS A 26 -20.51 4.39 -1.50
CA LYS A 26 -19.81 3.11 -1.59
C LYS A 26 -18.29 3.26 -1.53
N ALA A 27 -17.74 4.29 -2.20
CA ALA A 27 -16.31 4.57 -2.15
C ALA A 27 -15.85 4.87 -0.70
N ILE A 28 -16.58 5.72 0.02
CA ILE A 28 -16.30 6.03 1.44
C ILE A 28 -16.41 4.77 2.28
N GLY A 29 -17.49 4.00 2.15
CA GLY A 29 -17.70 2.77 2.92
C GLY A 29 -16.57 1.77 2.73
N TRP A 30 -16.16 1.50 1.48
CA TRP A 30 -15.05 0.60 1.20
C TRP A 30 -13.70 1.13 1.69
N THR A 31 -13.46 2.45 1.60
CA THR A 31 -12.23 3.05 2.14
C THR A 31 -12.17 2.90 3.67
N LEU A 32 -13.26 3.13 4.38
CA LEU A 32 -13.30 2.95 5.84
C LEU A 32 -13.06 1.49 6.23
N VAL A 33 -13.63 0.52 5.50
CA VAL A 33 -13.31 -0.91 5.70
C VAL A 33 -11.83 -1.17 5.49
N SER A 34 -11.22 -0.61 4.44
CA SER A 34 -9.78 -0.74 4.17
C SER A 34 -8.95 -0.15 5.32
N VAL A 35 -9.22 1.07 5.73
CA VAL A 35 -8.52 1.77 6.82
C VAL A 35 -8.58 0.97 8.13
N LEU A 36 -9.76 0.49 8.51
CA LEU A 36 -9.94 -0.30 9.72
C LEU A 36 -9.17 -1.63 9.65
N THR A 37 -9.28 -2.34 8.53
CA THR A 37 -8.64 -3.65 8.38
C THR A 37 -7.12 -3.54 8.23
N PHE A 38 -6.57 -2.45 7.69
CA PHE A 38 -5.13 -2.16 7.77
C PHE A 38 -4.65 -1.92 9.20
N ALA A 39 -5.41 -1.19 10.02
CA ALA A 39 -5.07 -0.99 11.42
C ALA A 39 -5.12 -2.32 12.21
N LEU A 40 -6.13 -3.16 11.96
CA LEU A 40 -6.20 -4.51 12.53
C LEU A 40 -5.04 -5.41 12.06
N THR A 41 -4.60 -5.26 10.81
CA THR A 41 -3.41 -5.95 10.28
C THR A 41 -2.14 -5.53 11.04
N ALA A 42 -1.98 -4.23 11.33
CA ALA A 42 -0.86 -3.73 12.11
C ALA A 42 -0.89 -4.25 13.56
N TRP A 43 -2.07 -4.27 14.17
CA TRP A 43 -2.26 -4.84 15.50
C TRP A 43 -1.88 -6.32 15.53
N ALA A 44 -2.49 -7.11 14.65
CA ALA A 44 -2.18 -8.54 14.54
C ALA A 44 -0.69 -8.78 14.26
N GLY A 45 -0.08 -7.97 13.38
CA GLY A 45 1.36 -8.04 13.09
C GLY A 45 2.22 -7.80 14.33
N ARG A 46 1.90 -6.80 15.17
CA ARG A 46 2.60 -6.53 16.43
C ARG A 46 2.46 -7.69 17.41
N GLU A 47 1.27 -8.29 17.55
CA GLU A 47 1.07 -9.45 18.43
C GLU A 47 1.80 -10.69 17.90
N CYS A 48 1.74 -10.95 16.60
CA CYS A 48 2.51 -12.03 15.97
C CYS A 48 4.01 -11.86 16.17
N GLY A 49 4.51 -10.63 16.06
CA GLY A 49 5.93 -10.32 16.15
C GLY A 49 6.55 -10.55 17.52
N LYS A 50 5.75 -10.72 18.59
CA LYS A 50 6.22 -11.16 19.89
C LYS A 50 6.73 -12.63 19.89
N HIS A 51 6.32 -13.41 18.89
CA HIS A 51 6.53 -14.85 18.83
C HIS A 51 7.18 -15.34 17.54
N MET A 52 7.17 -14.54 16.48
CA MET A 52 7.69 -14.93 15.17
C MET A 52 8.40 -13.78 14.45
N THR A 53 9.24 -14.14 13.48
CA THR A 53 9.98 -13.17 12.66
C THR A 53 9.07 -12.48 11.64
N ALA A 54 9.49 -11.30 11.14
CA ALA A 54 8.80 -10.59 10.08
C ALA A 54 8.59 -11.49 8.84
N MET A 55 9.57 -12.32 8.49
CA MET A 55 9.48 -13.25 7.36
C MET A 55 8.37 -14.31 7.56
N ASN A 56 8.26 -14.86 8.76
CA ASN A 56 7.19 -15.82 9.09
C ASN A 56 5.81 -15.16 9.02
N MET A 57 5.70 -13.89 9.47
CA MET A 57 4.45 -13.13 9.35
C MET A 57 4.08 -12.88 7.87
N VAL A 58 5.05 -12.54 7.03
CA VAL A 58 4.82 -12.39 5.59
C VAL A 58 4.38 -13.71 4.96
N PHE A 59 4.98 -14.84 5.35
CA PHE A 59 4.57 -16.16 4.90
C PHE A 59 3.11 -16.46 5.26
N TYR A 60 2.78 -16.47 6.55
CA TYR A 60 1.42 -16.84 7.00
C TYR A 60 0.36 -15.90 6.46
N ARG A 61 0.63 -14.61 6.44
CA ARG A 61 -0.27 -13.60 5.87
C ARG A 61 -0.65 -13.94 4.41
N ASN A 62 0.35 -14.19 3.57
CA ASN A 62 0.11 -14.46 2.14
C ASN A 62 -0.42 -15.89 1.93
N PHE A 63 0.03 -16.87 2.70
CA PHE A 63 -0.44 -18.25 2.62
C PHE A 63 -1.94 -18.36 2.97
N ILE A 64 -2.39 -17.70 4.05
CA ILE A 64 -3.81 -17.63 4.41
C ILE A 64 -4.61 -16.91 3.30
N SER A 65 -4.11 -15.78 2.80
CA SER A 65 -4.73 -15.07 1.68
C SER A 65 -4.84 -15.94 0.43
N LEU A 66 -3.81 -16.77 0.14
CA LEU A 66 -3.81 -17.71 -0.98
C LEU A 66 -4.90 -18.77 -0.82
N ILE A 67 -5.01 -19.37 0.36
CA ILE A 67 -6.05 -20.38 0.65
C ILE A 67 -7.45 -19.76 0.46
N ILE A 68 -7.68 -18.58 1.03
CA ILE A 68 -8.98 -17.89 0.91
C ILE A 68 -9.30 -17.60 -0.56
N LEU A 69 -8.34 -17.10 -1.34
CA LEU A 69 -8.55 -16.83 -2.77
C LEU A 69 -8.82 -18.10 -3.57
N LEU A 70 -8.09 -19.18 -3.31
CA LEU A 70 -8.32 -20.46 -4.00
C LEU A 70 -9.71 -21.03 -3.68
N VAL A 71 -10.14 -20.99 -2.43
CA VAL A 71 -11.49 -21.39 -2.01
C VAL A 71 -12.55 -20.50 -2.67
N ALA A 72 -12.35 -19.19 -2.67
CA ALA A 72 -13.28 -18.25 -3.31
C ALA A 72 -13.37 -18.51 -4.83
N PHE A 73 -12.26 -18.78 -5.52
CA PHE A 73 -12.26 -19.06 -6.96
C PHE A 73 -12.96 -20.39 -7.28
N TRP A 74 -12.72 -21.42 -6.45
CA TRP A 74 -13.43 -22.68 -6.58
C TRP A 74 -14.94 -22.49 -6.41
N TRP A 75 -15.35 -21.75 -5.39
CA TRP A 75 -16.78 -21.50 -5.12
C TRP A 75 -17.48 -20.65 -6.19
N LEU A 76 -16.75 -19.66 -6.74
CA LEU A 76 -17.25 -18.77 -7.79
C LEU A 76 -17.10 -19.34 -9.22
N GLY A 77 -16.54 -20.55 -9.36
CA GLY A 77 -16.30 -21.17 -10.66
C GLY A 77 -15.26 -20.45 -11.53
N ILE A 78 -14.35 -19.66 -10.91
CA ILE A 78 -13.31 -18.93 -11.63
C ILE A 78 -12.19 -19.88 -12.00
N SER A 79 -11.95 -20.06 -13.31
CA SER A 79 -10.89 -20.93 -13.81
C SER A 79 -9.52 -20.30 -13.56
N LEU A 80 -8.59 -21.05 -12.95
CA LEU A 80 -7.20 -20.60 -12.78
C LEU A 80 -6.48 -20.33 -14.11
N LYS A 81 -6.93 -20.97 -15.21
CA LYS A 81 -6.39 -20.70 -16.55
C LYS A 81 -6.70 -19.29 -17.04
N SER A 82 -7.81 -18.68 -16.57
CA SER A 82 -8.16 -17.29 -16.91
C SER A 82 -7.26 -16.24 -16.24
N LEU A 83 -6.49 -16.66 -15.24
CA LEU A 83 -5.57 -15.79 -14.50
C LEU A 83 -4.14 -15.84 -15.07
N TRP A 84 -3.93 -16.51 -16.21
CA TRP A 84 -2.62 -16.55 -16.85
C TRP A 84 -2.24 -15.18 -17.43
N THR A 85 -0.96 -14.82 -17.34
CA THR A 85 -0.41 -13.59 -17.88
C THR A 85 0.52 -13.87 -19.07
N GLU A 86 0.52 -12.99 -20.06
CA GLU A 86 1.51 -13.00 -21.14
C GLU A 86 2.85 -12.38 -20.72
N ARG A 87 2.91 -11.78 -19.53
CA ARG A 87 4.08 -11.04 -19.01
C ARG A 87 4.57 -11.54 -17.66
N PRO A 88 4.87 -12.85 -17.52
CA PRO A 88 5.20 -13.45 -16.23
C PRO A 88 6.42 -12.79 -15.56
N TRP A 89 7.46 -12.41 -16.32
CA TRP A 89 8.65 -11.77 -15.77
C TRP A 89 8.37 -10.40 -15.18
N MET A 90 7.45 -9.64 -15.76
CA MET A 90 7.02 -8.37 -15.16
C MET A 90 6.21 -8.56 -13.89
N GLN A 91 5.34 -9.58 -13.85
CA GLN A 91 4.62 -9.95 -12.65
C GLN A 91 5.59 -10.38 -11.53
N TRP A 92 6.62 -11.18 -11.87
CA TRP A 92 7.66 -11.58 -10.95
C TRP A 92 8.46 -10.37 -10.41
N GLY A 93 8.94 -9.51 -11.29
CA GLY A 93 9.69 -8.31 -10.91
C GLY A 93 8.88 -7.40 -9.98
N ARG A 94 7.61 -7.15 -10.32
CA ARG A 94 6.70 -6.37 -9.46
C ARG A 94 6.45 -7.08 -8.13
N ALA A 95 6.21 -8.40 -8.14
CA ALA A 95 5.98 -9.17 -6.93
C ALA A 95 7.22 -9.16 -6.01
N LEU A 96 8.43 -9.26 -6.57
CA LEU A 96 9.67 -9.17 -5.81
C LEU A 96 9.81 -7.81 -5.10
N VAL A 97 9.58 -6.72 -5.83
CA VAL A 97 9.63 -5.37 -5.27
C VAL A 97 8.58 -5.19 -4.17
N HIS A 98 7.35 -5.64 -4.41
CA HIS A 98 6.30 -5.55 -3.40
C HIS A 98 6.58 -6.45 -2.19
N PHE A 99 7.14 -7.63 -2.39
CA PHE A 99 7.58 -8.50 -1.32
C PHE A 99 8.64 -7.83 -0.43
N ALA A 100 9.65 -7.20 -1.03
CA ALA A 100 10.66 -6.44 -0.30
C ALA A 100 10.02 -5.31 0.53
N GLY A 101 9.08 -4.57 -0.06
CA GLY A 101 8.30 -3.53 0.65
C GLY A 101 7.49 -4.09 1.81
N GLN A 102 6.81 -5.21 1.60
CA GLN A 102 6.01 -5.86 2.63
C GLN A 102 6.86 -6.40 3.79
N TRP A 103 7.99 -7.02 3.47
CA TRP A 103 8.93 -7.49 4.49
C TRP A 103 9.55 -6.31 5.26
N SER A 104 9.95 -5.24 4.57
CA SER A 104 10.46 -4.01 5.19
C SER A 104 9.41 -3.40 6.12
N TRP A 105 8.15 -3.32 5.69
CA TRP A 105 7.04 -2.82 6.49
C TRP A 105 6.82 -3.66 7.76
N MET A 106 6.79 -5.00 7.63
CA MET A 106 6.65 -5.90 8.77
C MET A 106 7.84 -5.80 9.73
N THR A 107 9.04 -5.62 9.21
CA THR A 107 10.24 -5.42 10.05
C THR A 107 10.17 -4.09 10.80
N ALA A 108 9.82 -3.00 10.11
CA ALA A 108 9.65 -1.70 10.72
C ALA A 108 8.55 -1.69 11.78
N LEU A 109 7.43 -2.39 11.51
CA LEU A 109 6.32 -2.57 12.46
C LEU A 109 6.78 -3.10 13.83
N LEU A 110 7.82 -3.91 13.87
CA LEU A 110 8.36 -4.50 15.10
C LEU A 110 9.38 -3.59 15.82
N LEU A 111 9.98 -2.65 15.10
CA LEU A 111 11.17 -1.93 15.56
C LEU A 111 10.91 -0.46 15.94
N ILE A 112 9.86 0.15 15.40
CA ILE A 112 9.57 1.58 15.63
C ILE A 112 8.12 1.80 16.04
N PRO A 113 7.79 2.96 16.64
CA PRO A 113 6.41 3.33 16.98
C PRO A 113 5.48 3.35 15.76
N LEU A 114 4.20 3.02 15.97
CA LEU A 114 3.22 2.95 14.90
C LEU A 114 3.02 4.28 14.18
N ILE A 115 3.09 5.40 14.92
CA ILE A 115 2.99 6.73 14.30
C ILE A 115 4.18 7.02 13.38
N GLU A 116 5.39 6.65 13.78
CA GLU A 116 6.58 6.83 12.97
C GLU A 116 6.49 5.97 11.70
N LEU A 117 6.15 4.69 11.84
CA LEU A 117 5.96 3.78 10.72
C LEU A 117 4.97 4.32 9.69
N ILE A 118 3.75 4.68 10.13
CA ILE A 118 2.70 5.11 9.21
C ILE A 118 3.06 6.44 8.53
N SER A 119 3.70 7.36 9.25
CA SER A 119 4.12 8.65 8.72
C SER A 119 5.17 8.50 7.62
N LEU A 120 6.14 7.61 7.83
CA LEU A 120 7.18 7.30 6.84
C LEU A 120 6.62 6.49 5.65
N GLU A 121 5.71 5.56 5.87
CA GLU A 121 4.99 4.86 4.81
C GLU A 121 4.26 5.84 3.89
N PHE A 122 3.55 6.83 4.44
CA PHE A 122 2.81 7.82 3.66
C PHE A 122 3.68 8.76 2.83
N THR A 123 4.99 8.59 2.84
CA THR A 123 5.87 9.26 1.87
C THR A 123 5.83 8.60 0.48
N PHE A 124 5.29 7.36 0.34
CA PHE A 124 5.28 6.65 -0.94
C PHE A 124 4.62 7.44 -2.09
N PRO A 125 3.53 8.22 -1.91
CA PRO A 125 2.96 9.01 -3.00
C PRO A 125 3.88 10.14 -3.46
N LEU A 126 4.74 10.65 -2.58
CA LEU A 126 5.75 11.67 -2.94
C LEU A 126 6.85 11.06 -3.80
N TRP A 127 7.27 9.83 -3.49
CA TRP A 127 8.17 9.07 -4.34
C TRP A 127 7.55 8.79 -5.71
N VAL A 128 6.26 8.44 -5.75
CA VAL A 128 5.53 8.27 -7.03
C VAL A 128 5.53 9.58 -7.81
N ALA A 129 5.27 10.71 -7.16
CA ALA A 129 5.24 12.01 -7.80
C ALA A 129 6.58 12.40 -8.46
N LEU A 130 7.71 11.97 -7.86
CA LEU A 130 9.05 12.21 -8.39
C LEU A 130 9.49 11.19 -9.45
N LEU A 131 9.22 9.90 -9.21
CA LEU A 131 9.76 8.82 -10.04
C LEU A 131 8.87 8.46 -11.23
N ALA A 132 7.54 8.63 -11.14
CA ALA A 132 6.65 8.36 -12.27
C ALA A 132 6.95 9.21 -13.51
N PRO A 133 7.28 10.51 -13.41
CA PRO A 133 7.73 11.30 -14.56
C PRO A 133 8.96 10.71 -15.25
N LEU A 134 9.96 10.27 -14.47
CA LEU A 134 11.19 9.70 -15.00
C LEU A 134 11.00 8.33 -15.66
N LEU A 135 10.13 7.50 -15.09
CA LEU A 135 9.93 6.11 -15.51
C LEU A 135 8.82 5.94 -16.57
N LEU A 136 7.82 6.81 -16.56
CA LEU A 136 6.67 6.75 -17.47
C LEU A 136 6.66 7.87 -18.51
N GLY A 137 7.68 8.75 -18.53
CA GLY A 137 7.76 9.87 -19.47
C GLY A 137 6.77 11.00 -19.20
N GLU A 138 6.22 11.09 -17.98
CA GLU A 138 5.34 12.19 -17.59
C GLU A 138 6.13 13.46 -17.32
N GLN A 139 5.48 14.62 -17.34
CA GLN A 139 6.15 15.90 -17.02
C GLN A 139 6.28 16.09 -15.51
N LEU A 140 7.51 16.36 -15.05
CA LEU A 140 7.78 16.79 -13.69
C LEU A 140 7.42 18.28 -13.55
N THR A 141 6.38 18.57 -12.76
CA THR A 141 5.92 19.95 -12.56
C THR A 141 6.47 20.57 -11.29
N LYS A 142 6.67 21.91 -11.27
CA LYS A 142 7.15 22.63 -10.09
C LYS A 142 6.33 22.33 -8.81
N PRO A 143 4.97 22.26 -8.84
CA PRO A 143 4.20 21.91 -7.67
C PRO A 143 4.44 20.46 -7.16
N ARG A 144 4.71 19.49 -8.05
CA ARG A 144 5.08 18.13 -7.64
C ARG A 144 6.42 18.11 -6.90
N VAL A 145 7.39 18.88 -7.40
CA VAL A 145 8.70 19.03 -6.73
C VAL A 145 8.52 19.68 -5.35
N PHE A 146 7.74 20.76 -5.26
CA PHE A 146 7.46 21.43 -3.98
C PHE A 146 6.77 20.49 -2.99
N ALA A 147 5.76 19.75 -3.42
CA ALA A 147 5.08 18.75 -2.59
C ALA A 147 6.05 17.68 -2.04
N ALA A 148 6.94 17.19 -2.91
CA ALA A 148 7.95 16.22 -2.51
C ALA A 148 8.96 16.81 -1.49
N LEU A 149 9.48 18.02 -1.75
CA LEU A 149 10.40 18.70 -0.83
C LEU A 149 9.76 18.92 0.55
N MET A 150 8.49 19.32 0.60
CA MET A 150 7.75 19.48 1.83
C MET A 150 7.57 18.15 2.59
N GLY A 151 7.25 17.07 1.88
CA GLY A 151 7.16 15.74 2.48
C GLY A 151 8.50 15.22 2.98
N PHE A 152 9.59 15.43 2.25
CA PHE A 152 10.93 15.05 2.71
C PHE A 152 11.41 15.90 3.90
N ALA A 153 11.05 17.18 3.96
CA ALA A 153 11.27 17.99 5.16
C ALA A 153 10.55 17.36 6.36
N GLY A 154 9.31 16.87 6.17
CA GLY A 154 8.59 16.11 7.19
C GLY A 154 9.33 14.85 7.65
N VAL A 155 9.92 14.09 6.74
CA VAL A 155 10.77 12.92 7.08
C VAL A 155 11.96 13.34 7.94
N ILE A 156 12.66 14.41 7.55
CA ILE A 156 13.80 14.93 8.32
C ILE A 156 13.36 15.31 9.76
N VAL A 157 12.20 15.97 9.88
CA VAL A 157 11.63 16.33 11.19
C VAL A 157 11.27 15.10 12.02
N ILE A 158 10.70 14.04 11.41
CA ILE A 158 10.38 12.78 12.11
C ILE A 158 11.66 12.12 12.62
N VAL A 159 12.69 12.03 11.78
CA VAL A 159 13.90 11.25 12.07
C VAL A 159 14.86 12.00 13.00
N LEU A 160 15.07 13.29 12.79
CA LEU A 160 16.07 14.07 13.52
C LEU A 160 15.46 14.91 14.66
N GLY A 161 14.17 15.25 14.57
CA GLY A 161 13.51 16.13 15.51
C GLY A 161 13.63 15.67 16.97
N PRO A 162 13.38 14.39 17.30
CA PRO A 162 13.52 13.87 18.66
C PRO A 162 14.93 14.08 19.24
N THR A 163 15.96 13.87 18.44
CA THR A 163 17.37 14.08 18.83
C THR A 163 17.67 15.55 19.08
N VAL A 164 17.21 16.42 18.19
CA VAL A 164 17.45 17.87 18.29
C VAL A 164 16.78 18.44 19.54
N ILE A 165 15.50 18.12 19.78
CA ILE A 165 14.75 18.63 20.92
C ILE A 165 15.29 18.12 22.26
N SER A 166 15.79 16.86 22.29
CA SER A 166 16.40 16.29 23.51
C SER A 166 17.81 16.82 23.80
N GLY A 167 18.34 17.71 22.97
CA GLY A 167 19.73 18.19 23.11
C GLY A 167 20.76 17.08 22.93
N GLY A 168 20.48 16.11 22.06
CA GLY A 168 21.35 14.97 21.77
C GLY A 168 21.29 13.83 22.80
N LYS A 169 20.40 13.92 23.79
CA LYS A 169 20.20 12.85 24.81
C LYS A 169 19.47 11.63 24.25
N VAL A 170 18.70 11.81 23.17
CA VAL A 170 18.07 10.73 22.41
C VAL A 170 18.93 10.49 21.18
N ALA A 171 19.35 9.24 20.96
CA ALA A 171 20.12 8.90 19.77
C ALA A 171 19.33 9.26 18.49
N PRO A 172 20.01 9.60 17.38
CA PRO A 172 19.33 9.83 16.11
C PRO A 172 18.37 8.69 15.81
N SER A 173 17.13 9.01 15.46
CA SER A 173 16.07 8.01 15.21
C SER A 173 16.31 7.24 13.91
N PHE A 174 17.46 7.41 13.24
CA PHE A 174 17.81 6.62 12.05
C PHE A 174 18.23 5.20 12.48
N SER A 175 17.24 4.47 12.94
CA SER A 175 17.35 3.07 13.32
C SER A 175 17.15 2.14 12.11
N LEU A 176 17.44 0.86 12.29
CA LEU A 176 17.07 -0.16 11.28
C LEU A 176 15.57 -0.09 10.95
N GLY A 177 14.72 0.12 11.96
CA GLY A 177 13.27 0.25 11.75
C GLY A 177 12.89 1.45 10.88
N THR A 178 13.51 2.61 11.11
CA THR A 178 13.32 3.81 10.28
C THR A 178 13.80 3.59 8.85
N ALA A 179 14.98 2.96 8.66
CA ALA A 179 15.48 2.58 7.36
C ALA A 179 14.53 1.63 6.62
N MET A 180 13.98 0.64 7.32
CA MET A 180 13.00 -0.29 6.77
C MET A 180 11.67 0.41 6.41
N ALA A 181 11.18 1.35 7.23
CA ALA A 181 9.98 2.13 6.93
C ALA A 181 10.15 3.00 5.68
N LEU A 182 11.28 3.67 5.51
CA LEU A 182 11.59 4.45 4.30
C LEU A 182 11.76 3.54 3.08
N SER A 183 12.43 2.41 3.24
CA SER A 183 12.61 1.43 2.17
C SER A 183 11.26 0.89 1.68
N CYS A 184 10.32 0.62 2.60
CA CYS A 184 9.00 0.14 2.22
C CYS A 184 8.25 1.19 1.37
N ALA A 185 8.34 2.48 1.69
CA ALA A 185 7.72 3.54 0.89
C ALA A 185 8.28 3.59 -0.55
N VAL A 186 9.60 3.43 -0.70
CA VAL A 186 10.25 3.37 -2.02
C VAL A 186 9.82 2.11 -2.79
N PHE A 187 9.82 0.95 -2.16
CA PHE A 187 9.36 -0.29 -2.78
C PHE A 187 7.87 -0.24 -3.17
N PHE A 188 7.02 0.34 -2.34
CA PHE A 188 5.60 0.54 -2.67
C PHE A 188 5.41 1.51 -3.83
N CYS A 189 6.27 2.54 -3.97
CA CYS A 189 6.30 3.39 -5.15
C CYS A 189 6.56 2.59 -6.43
N PHE A 190 7.62 1.79 -6.47
CA PHE A 190 7.93 0.95 -7.63
C PHE A 190 6.83 -0.09 -7.91
N ASN A 191 6.28 -0.71 -6.87
CA ASN A 191 5.13 -1.60 -7.01
C ASN A 191 3.93 -0.89 -7.62
N MET A 192 3.61 0.34 -7.21
CA MET A 192 2.52 1.14 -7.75
C MET A 192 2.73 1.41 -9.25
N ILE A 193 3.94 1.85 -9.63
CA ILE A 193 4.30 2.13 -11.03
C ILE A 193 4.20 0.85 -11.87
N GLY A 194 4.75 -0.26 -11.37
CA GLY A 194 4.67 -1.57 -12.04
C GLY A 194 3.23 -2.08 -12.18
N THR A 195 2.41 -1.88 -11.14
CA THR A 195 0.98 -2.23 -11.17
C THR A 195 0.23 -1.40 -12.21
N ARG A 196 0.44 -0.07 -12.25
CA ARG A 196 -0.16 0.80 -13.29
C ARG A 196 0.21 0.36 -14.71
N TYR A 197 1.43 -0.12 -14.91
CA TYR A 197 1.84 -0.65 -16.21
C TYR A 197 1.11 -1.96 -16.53
N LEU A 198 1.09 -2.91 -15.58
CA LEU A 198 0.52 -4.24 -15.77
C LEU A 198 -1.01 -4.23 -15.93
N THR A 199 -1.73 -3.30 -15.31
CA THR A 199 -3.19 -3.18 -15.48
C THR A 199 -3.64 -2.88 -16.91
N ARG A 200 -2.71 -2.51 -17.80
CA ARG A 200 -2.97 -2.39 -19.26
C ARG A 200 -3.09 -3.74 -19.96
N TYR A 201 -2.59 -4.81 -19.36
CA TYR A 201 -2.46 -6.13 -19.97
C TYR A 201 -3.15 -7.22 -19.15
N ASP A 202 -3.10 -7.12 -17.84
CA ASP A 202 -3.59 -8.13 -16.91
C ASP A 202 -4.77 -7.60 -16.09
N SER A 203 -5.68 -8.50 -15.69
CA SER A 203 -6.75 -8.17 -14.76
C SER A 203 -6.18 -7.92 -13.35
N ALA A 204 -6.88 -7.11 -12.56
CA ALA A 204 -6.53 -6.89 -11.16
C ALA A 204 -6.45 -8.22 -10.37
N LEU A 205 -7.31 -9.18 -10.73
CA LEU A 205 -7.36 -10.49 -10.10
C LEU A 205 -6.11 -11.33 -10.43
N THR A 206 -5.65 -11.27 -11.70
CA THR A 206 -4.39 -11.89 -12.13
C THR A 206 -3.21 -11.32 -11.36
N ILE A 207 -3.13 -9.98 -11.28
CA ILE A 207 -2.07 -9.27 -10.55
C ILE A 207 -2.05 -9.67 -9.07
N LEU A 208 -3.22 -9.74 -8.43
CA LEU A 208 -3.37 -10.14 -7.03
C LEU A 208 -2.94 -11.59 -6.82
N MET A 209 -3.40 -12.51 -7.67
CA MET A 209 -3.07 -13.93 -7.56
C MET A 209 -1.56 -14.18 -7.71
N PHE A 210 -0.94 -13.58 -8.75
CA PHE A 210 0.52 -13.65 -8.91
C PHE A 210 1.27 -13.09 -7.70
N MET A 211 0.80 -11.98 -7.13
CA MET A 211 1.38 -11.40 -5.93
C MET A 211 1.34 -12.38 -4.76
N VAL A 212 0.17 -12.90 -4.44
CA VAL A 212 -0.02 -13.77 -3.27
C VAL A 212 0.75 -15.08 -3.40
N VAL A 213 0.75 -15.70 -4.59
CA VAL A 213 1.52 -16.93 -4.86
C VAL A 213 3.02 -16.66 -4.71
N ASN A 214 3.54 -15.63 -5.40
CA ASN A 214 4.98 -15.33 -5.35
C ASN A 214 5.44 -14.97 -3.93
N HIS A 215 4.65 -14.19 -3.18
CA HIS A 215 4.98 -13.84 -1.80
C HIS A 215 4.98 -15.07 -0.90
N SER A 216 4.03 -15.99 -1.05
CA SER A 216 4.00 -17.24 -0.28
C SER A 216 5.24 -18.07 -0.55
N VAL A 217 5.61 -18.23 -1.84
CA VAL A 217 6.81 -18.98 -2.24
C VAL A 217 8.09 -18.30 -1.76
N MET A 218 8.25 -17.00 -1.99
CA MET A 218 9.45 -16.24 -1.57
C MET A 218 9.61 -16.27 -0.05
N ALA A 219 8.54 -16.03 0.70
CA ALA A 219 8.60 -16.03 2.16
C ALA A 219 8.89 -17.43 2.72
N PHE A 220 8.37 -18.47 2.07
CA PHE A 220 8.71 -19.85 2.43
C PHE A 220 10.19 -20.13 2.17
N VAL A 221 10.69 -19.88 0.96
CA VAL A 221 12.08 -20.17 0.57
C VAL A 221 13.08 -19.39 1.43
N LEU A 222 12.79 -18.11 1.72
CA LEU A 222 13.70 -17.26 2.53
C LEU A 222 13.56 -17.49 4.03
N GLY A 223 12.42 -18.00 4.48
CA GLY A 223 12.08 -18.12 5.90
C GLY A 223 11.99 -19.55 6.42
N TYR A 224 12.15 -20.60 5.58
CA TYR A 224 11.86 -21.98 5.98
C TYR A 224 12.67 -22.46 7.18
N GLN A 225 13.93 -22.02 7.33
CA GLN A 225 14.79 -22.39 8.45
C GLN A 225 14.30 -21.84 9.80
N THR A 226 13.58 -20.70 9.76
CA THR A 226 13.06 -20.03 10.96
C THR A 226 11.54 -20.17 11.08
N LEU A 227 10.92 -20.91 10.14
CA LEU A 227 9.48 -21.06 10.11
C LEU A 227 8.99 -21.85 11.33
N LYS A 228 8.22 -21.19 12.16
CA LYS A 228 7.61 -21.79 13.36
C LYS A 228 6.11 -21.88 13.16
N MET A 229 5.55 -23.04 13.50
CA MET A 229 4.10 -23.22 13.47
C MET A 229 3.48 -22.45 14.64
N PRO A 230 2.46 -21.60 14.38
CA PRO A 230 1.75 -20.91 15.45
C PRO A 230 1.14 -21.89 16.43
N GLN A 231 1.12 -21.56 17.73
CA GLN A 231 0.55 -22.40 18.78
C GLN A 231 -0.51 -21.65 19.58
N GLY A 232 -1.51 -22.36 20.05
CA GLY A 232 -2.55 -21.82 20.92
C GLY A 232 -3.23 -20.57 20.34
N THR A 233 -3.32 -19.52 21.15
CA THR A 233 -3.96 -18.25 20.80
C THR A 233 -3.25 -17.47 19.68
N LEU A 234 -1.99 -17.81 19.38
CA LEU A 234 -1.24 -17.17 18.30
C LEU A 234 -1.93 -17.38 16.93
N TRP A 235 -2.65 -18.49 16.75
CA TRP A 235 -3.43 -18.72 15.54
C TRP A 235 -4.50 -17.65 15.28
N LEU A 236 -5.12 -17.09 16.32
CA LEU A 236 -6.10 -16.02 16.18
C LEU A 236 -5.44 -14.77 15.56
N TRP A 237 -4.25 -14.41 16.03
CA TRP A 237 -3.51 -13.25 15.51
C TRP A 237 -3.03 -13.48 14.08
N VAL A 238 -2.53 -14.67 13.78
CA VAL A 238 -2.08 -15.06 12.44
C VAL A 238 -3.24 -15.08 11.45
N MET A 239 -4.41 -15.61 11.85
CA MET A 239 -5.62 -15.58 11.02
C MET A 239 -6.09 -14.15 10.81
N MET A 240 -6.14 -13.32 11.86
CA MET A 240 -6.48 -11.90 11.75
C MET A 240 -5.51 -11.17 10.81
N LEU A 241 -4.22 -11.42 10.92
CA LEU A 241 -3.18 -10.85 10.04
C LEU A 241 -3.45 -11.17 8.56
N GLY A 242 -3.74 -12.43 8.23
CA GLY A 242 -4.00 -12.89 6.87
C GLY A 242 -5.33 -12.36 6.31
N VAL A 243 -6.42 -12.55 7.07
CA VAL A 243 -7.78 -12.17 6.65
C VAL A 243 -7.92 -10.64 6.53
N CYS A 244 -7.51 -9.89 7.56
CA CYS A 244 -7.63 -8.42 7.54
C CYS A 244 -6.80 -7.81 6.44
N SER A 245 -5.59 -8.32 6.17
CA SER A 245 -4.78 -7.79 5.09
C SER A 245 -5.38 -8.04 3.71
N LEU A 246 -5.99 -9.22 3.49
CA LEU A 246 -6.70 -9.51 2.25
C LEU A 246 -7.90 -8.59 2.06
N ILE A 247 -8.72 -8.43 3.10
CA ILE A 247 -9.89 -7.54 3.09
C ILE A 247 -9.45 -6.09 2.85
N ALA A 248 -8.36 -5.63 3.47
CA ALA A 248 -7.86 -4.26 3.31
C ALA A 248 -7.51 -3.95 1.85
N HIS A 249 -6.75 -4.82 1.20
CA HIS A 249 -6.39 -4.65 -0.21
C HIS A 249 -7.61 -4.77 -1.15
N PHE A 250 -8.51 -5.73 -0.88
CA PHE A 250 -9.74 -5.88 -1.64
C PHE A 250 -10.64 -4.66 -1.50
N ALA A 251 -10.83 -4.16 -0.27
CA ALA A 251 -11.68 -3.00 0.02
C ALA A 251 -11.12 -1.72 -0.63
N LEU A 252 -9.79 -1.52 -0.58
CA LEU A 252 -9.15 -0.39 -1.27
C LEU A 252 -9.34 -0.47 -2.79
N ALA A 253 -9.18 -1.65 -3.38
CA ALA A 253 -9.44 -1.85 -4.80
C ALA A 253 -10.91 -1.57 -5.14
N LYS A 254 -11.86 -2.01 -4.30
CA LYS A 254 -13.29 -1.70 -4.47
C LYS A 254 -13.60 -0.22 -4.32
N ALA A 255 -12.99 0.49 -3.39
CA ALA A 255 -13.16 1.94 -3.24
C ALA A 255 -12.77 2.67 -4.54
N LEU A 256 -11.64 2.27 -5.16
CA LEU A 256 -11.14 2.83 -6.41
C LEU A 256 -11.99 2.50 -7.65
N VAL A 257 -12.88 1.51 -7.56
CA VAL A 257 -13.90 1.23 -8.59
C VAL A 257 -15.00 2.29 -8.56
N TYR A 258 -15.39 2.76 -7.36
CA TYR A 258 -16.51 3.67 -7.16
C TYR A 258 -16.12 5.15 -7.15
N ALA A 259 -14.84 5.47 -6.92
CA ALA A 259 -14.35 6.84 -6.95
C ALA A 259 -12.87 6.92 -7.35
N ASP A 260 -12.48 8.04 -7.89
CA ASP A 260 -11.10 8.35 -8.25
C ASP A 260 -10.17 8.38 -7.02
N THR A 261 -8.89 8.10 -7.24
CA THR A 261 -7.82 8.21 -6.22
C THR A 261 -7.82 9.55 -5.49
N VAL A 262 -8.24 10.62 -6.16
CA VAL A 262 -8.36 11.99 -5.57
C VAL A 262 -9.36 12.04 -4.42
N VAL A 263 -10.36 11.15 -4.41
CA VAL A 263 -11.36 11.03 -3.33
C VAL A 263 -10.91 10.01 -2.29
N VAL A 264 -10.38 8.87 -2.73
CA VAL A 264 -10.00 7.74 -1.85
C VAL A 264 -8.76 8.06 -1.03
N ALA A 265 -7.74 8.69 -1.61
CA ALA A 265 -6.47 8.94 -0.94
C ALA A 265 -6.58 9.84 0.31
N PRO A 266 -7.35 10.95 0.34
CA PRO A 266 -7.55 11.71 1.56
C PRO A 266 -8.23 10.91 2.68
N LEU A 267 -9.15 9.99 2.32
CA LEU A 267 -9.82 9.13 3.29
C LEU A 267 -8.87 8.07 3.86
N ASP A 268 -7.91 7.59 3.07
CA ASP A 268 -6.89 6.65 3.55
C ASP A 268 -5.99 7.27 4.62
N PHE A 269 -5.86 8.60 4.67
CA PHE A 269 -5.14 9.29 5.76
C PHE A 269 -5.78 9.10 7.15
N LEU A 270 -7.06 8.68 7.23
CA LEU A 270 -7.69 8.28 8.49
C LEU A 270 -6.98 7.09 9.15
N ARG A 271 -6.16 6.37 8.41
CA ARG A 271 -5.30 5.32 8.96
C ARG A 271 -4.28 5.89 9.96
N ILE A 272 -3.84 7.14 9.80
CA ILE A 272 -2.88 7.76 10.74
C ILE A 272 -3.47 7.91 12.14
N PRO A 273 -4.60 8.61 12.38
CA PRO A 273 -5.15 8.70 13.72
C PRO A 273 -5.52 7.33 14.32
N LEU A 274 -5.92 6.36 13.48
CA LEU A 274 -6.18 5.00 13.94
C LEU A 274 -4.92 4.29 14.45
N MET A 275 -3.82 4.41 13.71
CA MET A 275 -2.53 3.85 14.10
C MET A 275 -1.95 4.54 15.35
N VAL A 276 -2.14 5.86 15.46
CA VAL A 276 -1.79 6.62 16.66
C VAL A 276 -2.59 6.12 17.87
N ALA A 277 -3.92 6.00 17.73
CA ALA A 277 -4.77 5.50 18.79
C ALA A 277 -4.36 4.07 19.21
N LEU A 278 -4.08 3.20 18.25
CA LEU A 278 -3.58 1.84 18.51
C LEU A 278 -2.24 1.87 19.27
N GLY A 279 -1.29 2.70 18.85
CA GLY A 279 0.02 2.84 19.48
C GLY A 279 -0.10 3.31 20.93
N VAL A 280 -0.88 4.36 21.16
CA VAL A 280 -1.05 4.95 22.50
C VAL A 280 -1.86 4.06 23.42
N VAL A 281 -3.05 3.59 22.97
CA VAL A 281 -4.00 2.90 23.85
C VAL A 281 -3.59 1.46 24.13
N VAL A 282 -3.06 0.75 23.12
CA VAL A 282 -2.73 -0.68 23.25
C VAL A 282 -1.27 -0.89 23.65
N TYR A 283 -0.36 -0.07 23.10
CA TYR A 283 1.08 -0.26 23.26
C TYR A 283 1.73 0.76 24.18
N ASN A 284 0.96 1.70 24.76
CA ASN A 284 1.49 2.78 25.61
C ASN A 284 2.62 3.58 24.95
N GLU A 285 2.57 3.74 23.61
CA GLU A 285 3.56 4.50 22.87
C GLU A 285 3.47 5.99 23.24
N THR A 286 4.60 6.62 23.52
CA THR A 286 4.65 8.05 23.82
C THR A 286 4.60 8.87 22.54
N LEU A 287 3.61 9.74 22.42
CA LEU A 287 3.52 10.68 21.30
C LEU A 287 4.53 11.81 21.49
N GLN A 288 5.49 11.86 20.60
CA GLN A 288 6.41 12.99 20.55
C GLN A 288 5.80 14.08 19.65
N PRO A 289 5.57 15.32 20.17
CA PRO A 289 4.94 16.39 19.39
C PRO A 289 5.68 16.72 18.08
N ILE A 290 7.01 16.58 18.08
CA ILE A 290 7.83 16.82 16.88
C ILE A 290 7.54 15.82 15.76
N VAL A 291 7.26 14.56 16.10
CA VAL A 291 6.87 13.53 15.13
C VAL A 291 5.52 13.89 14.52
N LEU A 292 4.57 14.42 15.30
CA LEU A 292 3.29 14.92 14.78
C LEU A 292 3.49 16.08 13.79
N VAL A 293 4.39 17.02 14.10
CA VAL A 293 4.74 18.11 13.16
C VAL A 293 5.27 17.56 11.85
N GLY A 294 6.22 16.62 11.90
CA GLY A 294 6.75 15.97 10.71
C GLY A 294 5.67 15.21 9.92
N THR A 295 4.77 14.50 10.61
CA THR A 295 3.62 13.82 10.00
C THR A 295 2.72 14.80 9.26
N LEU A 296 2.39 15.94 9.86
CA LEU A 296 1.59 16.99 9.22
C LEU A 296 2.27 17.55 7.97
N LEU A 297 3.59 17.70 7.96
CA LEU A 297 4.34 18.12 6.76
C LEU A 297 4.25 17.07 5.64
N VAL A 298 4.39 15.78 5.95
CA VAL A 298 4.20 14.69 4.97
C VAL A 298 2.77 14.73 4.40
N LEU A 299 1.76 14.87 5.26
CA LEU A 299 0.37 14.95 4.82
C LEU A 299 0.09 16.19 3.98
N ALA A 300 0.64 17.35 4.34
CA ALA A 300 0.51 18.56 3.58
C ALA A 300 1.15 18.43 2.19
N GLY A 301 2.34 17.81 2.10
CA GLY A 301 2.98 17.47 0.82
C GLY A 301 2.08 16.59 -0.05
N ASN A 302 1.52 15.52 0.51
CA ASN A 302 0.57 14.67 -0.19
C ASN A 302 -0.69 15.43 -0.62
N GLY A 303 -1.24 16.30 0.24
CA GLY A 303 -2.39 17.14 -0.07
C GLY A 303 -2.15 18.06 -1.27
N VAL A 304 -0.99 18.72 -1.31
CA VAL A 304 -0.58 19.54 -2.47
C VAL A 304 -0.48 18.71 -3.74
N ASN A 305 0.11 17.52 -3.67
CA ASN A 305 0.23 16.62 -4.82
C ASN A 305 -1.15 16.18 -5.36
N ILE A 306 -2.07 15.76 -4.48
CA ILE A 306 -3.44 15.36 -4.82
C ILE A 306 -4.22 16.54 -5.45
N TRP A 307 -4.12 17.72 -4.85
CA TRP A 307 -4.79 18.92 -5.37
C TRP A 307 -4.33 19.28 -6.78
N GLN A 308 -3.03 19.19 -7.05
CA GLN A 308 -2.48 19.42 -8.38
C GLN A 308 -2.96 18.38 -9.41
N GLU A 309 -3.00 17.12 -9.02
CA GLU A 309 -3.50 16.06 -9.89
C GLU A 309 -4.98 16.27 -10.25
N ARG A 310 -5.79 16.71 -9.28
CA ARG A 310 -7.19 17.11 -9.51
C ARG A 310 -7.29 18.26 -10.53
N LYS A 311 -6.50 19.31 -10.37
CA LYS A 311 -6.51 20.46 -11.32
C LYS A 311 -6.16 20.01 -12.74
N ARG A 312 -5.18 19.13 -12.91
CA ARG A 312 -4.79 18.62 -14.23
C ARG A 312 -5.91 17.81 -14.87
N LYS A 313 -6.59 16.94 -14.12
CA LYS A 313 -7.73 16.17 -14.65
C LYS A 313 -8.86 17.08 -15.11
N VAL A 314 -9.21 18.09 -14.33
CA VAL A 314 -10.24 19.08 -14.70
C VAL A 314 -9.84 19.85 -15.96
N ALA A 315 -8.59 20.27 -16.07
CA ALA A 315 -8.10 21.00 -17.25
C ALA A 315 -8.09 20.13 -18.51
N SER A 316 -7.80 18.84 -18.41
CA SER A 316 -7.80 17.90 -19.54
C SER A 316 -9.20 17.45 -19.97
N SER A 317 -10.20 17.57 -19.11
CA SER A 317 -11.61 17.26 -19.41
C SER A 317 -12.42 18.46 -19.91
N ALA A 318 -11.86 19.67 -19.88
CA ALA A 318 -12.50 20.84 -20.45
C ALA A 318 -12.57 20.69 -21.99
N PRO A 319 -13.75 20.87 -22.63
CA PRO A 319 -13.87 20.78 -24.08
C PRO A 319 -12.93 21.81 -24.73
N THR A 320 -12.08 21.32 -25.62
CA THR A 320 -11.27 22.18 -26.48
C THR A 320 -12.24 23.11 -27.21
N LYS A 321 -12.15 24.40 -26.95
CA LYS A 321 -12.87 25.37 -27.75
C LYS A 321 -12.34 25.28 -29.19
N ALA A 322 -12.88 24.30 -29.94
CA ALA A 322 -12.59 24.16 -31.36
C ALA A 322 -13.42 25.20 -32.10
N GLY A 323 -12.73 26.18 -32.69
CA GLY A 323 -13.13 26.87 -33.91
C GLY A 323 -14.37 27.76 -33.80
N ALA A 324 -14.16 28.96 -33.25
CA ALA A 324 -14.87 30.10 -33.83
C ALA A 324 -13.87 30.73 -34.81
N VAL A 325 -13.99 30.38 -36.08
CA VAL A 325 -13.62 31.19 -37.24
C VAL A 325 -14.74 31.01 -38.27
#